data_16220cc40d46234e7113024ae507f699
#
_entry.id   16220cc40d46234e7113024ae507f699
#
_cell.length_a   1.000
_cell.length_b   1.000
_cell.length_c   1.000
_cell.angle_alpha   90.00
_cell.angle_beta   90.00
_cell.angle_gamma   90.00
#
_symmetry.space_group_name_H-M   'P 1'
#
loop_
_entity.id
_entity.type
_entity.pdbx_description
1 polymer ?
#
loop_
_entity_poly.entity_id
_entity_poly.type
_entity_poly.pdbx_seq_one_letter_code
_entity_poly.pdbx_strand_id
1 'polypeptide(L)'
;VPVYSLRSVREAPYGGAVTTQMIILNGGSSSGKSGIVRCLQAVLPDPWLAFGCDSFVDAMPAKMQASDEGIVFAADGGVSVGADFRALEAAWTEGIAAMARTGARIIIDDVFLGGAASQQRWQKALDGLGVLWVGVRCESAVAAAREIARGDRTQGMAASQADVVHEGVVYDLEVDTTHTESLACARTIAAHVGWSLDLRSGG
;
A
#
# COMPACT_ATOMS: atom_id res chain seq x y z
N VAL A 1 -3.66 3.76 -25.46
CA VAL A 1 -2.70 4.49 -24.58
C VAL A 1 -3.47 4.86 -23.33
N PRO A 2 -3.17 4.29 -22.16
CA PRO A 2 -3.86 4.64 -20.93
C PRO A 2 -3.58 6.11 -20.57
N VAL A 3 -4.64 6.85 -20.32
CA VAL A 3 -4.56 8.26 -19.90
C VAL A 3 -4.34 8.29 -18.39
N TYR A 4 -3.10 8.51 -17.97
CA TYR A 4 -2.78 8.73 -16.55
C TYR A 4 -3.23 10.14 -16.15
N SER A 5 -4.12 10.23 -15.16
CA SER A 5 -4.53 11.52 -14.59
C SER A 5 -3.46 12.02 -13.63
N LEU A 6 -2.64 12.96 -14.09
CA LEU A 6 -1.66 13.65 -13.25
C LEU A 6 -2.38 14.72 -12.41
N ARG A 7 -2.47 14.52 -11.10
CA ARG A 7 -2.76 15.61 -10.17
C ARG A 7 -1.45 16.19 -9.63
N SER A 8 -1.40 17.50 -9.57
CA SER A 8 -0.23 18.29 -9.18
C SER A 8 0.30 17.91 -7.80
N VAL A 9 1.62 17.77 -7.71
CA VAL A 9 2.39 17.64 -6.45
C VAL A 9 2.03 18.82 -5.55
N ARG A 10 1.63 18.57 -4.31
CA ARG A 10 1.46 19.62 -3.30
C ARG A 10 2.82 20.20 -2.98
N GLU A 11 3.02 21.47 -3.29
CA GLU A 11 4.19 22.21 -2.84
C GLU A 11 4.14 22.39 -1.32
N ALA A 12 5.23 22.04 -0.65
CA ALA A 12 5.41 22.33 0.76
C ALA A 12 5.64 23.85 0.96
N PRO A 13 5.16 24.45 2.07
CA PRO A 13 5.20 25.90 2.30
C PRO A 13 6.60 26.49 2.53
N TYR A 14 7.63 25.70 2.51
CA TYR A 14 9.03 26.13 2.60
C TYR A 14 9.86 25.42 1.51
N GLY A 15 10.00 26.00 0.38
CA GLY A 15 10.83 25.79 -0.82
C GLY A 15 11.83 24.61 -0.94
N GLY A 16 11.67 23.52 -0.24
CA GLY A 16 12.45 22.27 -0.40
C GLY A 16 11.56 21.20 -1.02
N ALA A 17 11.96 20.60 -2.13
CA ALA A 17 11.29 19.42 -2.67
C ALA A 17 11.22 18.34 -1.59
N VAL A 18 10.01 17.95 -1.19
CA VAL A 18 9.81 16.84 -0.24
C VAL A 18 10.27 15.57 -0.94
N THR A 19 11.38 15.00 -0.50
CA THR A 19 11.84 13.69 -1.00
C THR A 19 10.87 12.61 -0.56
N THR A 20 10.45 11.74 -1.48
CA THR A 20 9.61 10.58 -1.13
C THR A 20 10.38 9.68 -0.17
N GLN A 21 9.86 9.52 1.03
CA GLN A 21 10.38 8.65 2.08
C GLN A 21 9.58 7.36 2.20
N MET A 22 8.31 7.41 1.79
CA MET A 22 7.41 6.27 1.86
C MET A 22 6.61 6.11 0.57
N ILE A 23 6.38 4.86 0.20
CA ILE A 23 5.47 4.47 -0.89
C ILE A 23 4.40 3.58 -0.26
N ILE A 24 3.14 3.97 -0.36
CA ILE A 24 2.03 3.16 0.12
C ILE A 24 1.26 2.62 -1.07
N LEU A 25 1.28 1.30 -1.24
CA LEU A 25 0.52 0.57 -2.23
C LEU A 25 -0.80 0.11 -1.61
N ASN A 26 -1.92 0.60 -2.09
CA ASN A 26 -3.23 0.12 -1.72
C ASN A 26 -3.90 -0.63 -2.88
N GLY A 27 -4.48 -1.77 -2.57
CA GLY A 27 -5.22 -2.59 -3.52
C GLY A 27 -5.79 -3.85 -2.85
N GLY A 28 -6.75 -4.50 -3.45
CA GLY A 28 -7.36 -5.72 -2.92
C GLY A 28 -6.40 -6.90 -2.82
N SER A 29 -6.84 -7.97 -2.16
CA SER A 29 -6.14 -9.26 -2.17
C SER A 29 -5.87 -9.71 -3.60
N SER A 30 -4.74 -10.36 -3.81
CA SER A 30 -4.32 -10.89 -5.13
C SER A 30 -4.21 -9.86 -6.28
N SER A 31 -4.26 -8.55 -5.97
CA SER A 31 -4.06 -7.49 -6.98
C SER A 31 -2.61 -7.34 -7.47
N GLY A 32 -1.66 -8.13 -6.95
CA GLY A 32 -0.26 -8.11 -7.42
C GLY A 32 0.67 -7.16 -6.68
N LYS A 33 0.23 -6.49 -5.60
CA LYS A 33 1.04 -5.55 -4.80
C LYS A 33 2.38 -6.12 -4.36
N SER A 34 2.40 -7.32 -3.77
CA SER A 34 3.64 -7.95 -3.28
C SER A 34 4.65 -8.25 -4.40
N GLY A 35 4.18 -8.45 -5.63
CA GLY A 35 5.03 -8.52 -6.82
C GLY A 35 5.66 -7.17 -7.14
N ILE A 36 4.87 -6.10 -7.10
CA ILE A 36 5.33 -4.73 -7.31
C ILE A 36 6.34 -4.34 -6.23
N VAL A 37 6.09 -4.67 -4.94
CA VAL A 37 7.02 -4.39 -3.83
C VAL A 37 8.40 -4.98 -4.10
N ARG A 38 8.49 -6.28 -4.45
CA ARG A 38 9.76 -6.93 -4.77
C ARG A 38 10.47 -6.28 -5.97
N CYS A 39 9.71 -5.91 -6.99
CA CYS A 39 10.27 -5.21 -8.14
C CYS A 39 10.75 -3.80 -7.78
N LEU A 40 10.03 -3.05 -6.94
CA LEU A 40 10.45 -1.74 -6.44
C LEU A 40 11.77 -1.84 -5.68
N GLN A 41 11.90 -2.81 -4.76
CA GLN A 41 13.15 -3.04 -4.02
C GLN A 41 14.34 -3.37 -4.94
N ALA A 42 14.08 -3.95 -6.12
CA ALA A 42 15.10 -4.27 -7.10
C ALA A 42 15.48 -3.10 -8.02
N VAL A 43 14.55 -2.19 -8.32
CA VAL A 43 14.78 -1.11 -9.30
C VAL A 43 15.09 0.24 -8.65
N LEU A 44 14.70 0.47 -7.40
CA LEU A 44 15.02 1.70 -6.68
C LEU A 44 16.50 1.71 -6.27
N PRO A 45 17.20 2.84 -6.40
CA PRO A 45 18.66 2.91 -6.16
C PRO A 45 19.05 2.79 -4.70
N ASP A 46 18.15 3.16 -3.78
CA ASP A 46 18.38 3.12 -2.34
C ASP A 46 17.78 1.85 -1.72
N PRO A 47 18.24 1.45 -0.53
CA PRO A 47 17.61 0.36 0.21
C PRO A 47 16.24 0.77 0.75
N TRP A 48 15.19 0.06 0.35
CA TRP A 48 13.83 0.25 0.82
C TRP A 48 13.39 -0.93 1.66
N LEU A 49 12.97 -0.68 2.90
CA LEU A 49 12.30 -1.68 3.72
C LEU A 49 10.88 -1.91 3.19
N ALA A 50 10.38 -3.13 3.34
CA ALA A 50 9.00 -3.44 2.95
C ALA A 50 8.25 -4.04 4.12
N PHE A 51 7.08 -3.49 4.41
CA PHE A 51 6.13 -4.01 5.39
C PHE A 51 4.75 -4.10 4.73
N GLY A 52 3.92 -5.01 5.24
CA GLY A 52 2.57 -5.18 4.72
C GLY A 52 1.59 -5.58 5.81
N CYS A 53 0.30 -5.56 5.45
CA CYS A 53 -0.75 -6.05 6.35
C CYS A 53 -0.50 -7.50 6.77
N ASP A 54 0.01 -8.34 5.88
CA ASP A 54 0.36 -9.74 6.22
C ASP A 54 1.45 -9.80 7.30
N SER A 55 2.50 -8.96 7.20
CA SER A 55 3.56 -8.91 8.21
C SER A 55 3.04 -8.50 9.59
N PHE A 56 2.06 -7.60 9.61
CA PHE A 56 1.41 -7.19 10.85
C PHE A 56 0.55 -8.31 11.44
N VAL A 57 -0.25 -9.00 10.60
CA VAL A 57 -1.06 -10.15 11.04
C VAL A 57 -0.18 -11.28 11.53
N ASP A 58 0.92 -11.60 10.84
CA ASP A 58 1.88 -12.65 11.24
C ASP A 58 2.57 -12.35 12.58
N ALA A 59 2.77 -11.07 12.90
CA ALA A 59 3.33 -10.65 14.19
C ALA A 59 2.35 -10.79 15.37
N MET A 60 1.05 -10.99 15.10
CA MET A 60 0.05 -11.15 16.16
C MET A 60 0.08 -12.54 16.79
N PRO A 61 -0.26 -12.63 18.09
CA PRO A 61 -0.52 -13.92 18.72
C PRO A 61 -1.61 -14.71 17.98
N ALA A 62 -1.41 -16.01 17.80
CA ALA A 62 -2.37 -16.85 17.07
C ALA A 62 -3.82 -16.76 17.60
N LYS A 63 -4.00 -16.53 18.92
CA LYS A 63 -5.31 -16.34 19.54
C LYS A 63 -6.06 -15.11 19.00
N MET A 64 -5.36 -14.11 18.46
CA MET A 64 -5.96 -12.91 17.88
C MET A 64 -6.34 -13.10 16.41
N GLN A 65 -5.77 -14.09 15.72
CA GLN A 65 -6.02 -14.35 14.30
C GLN A 65 -7.35 -15.07 14.03
N ALA A 66 -8.15 -15.34 15.08
CA ALA A 66 -9.46 -15.97 15.00
C ALA A 66 -10.37 -15.53 16.17
N SER A 67 -10.34 -14.25 16.52
CA SER A 67 -11.13 -13.70 17.62
C SER A 67 -11.80 -12.38 17.24
N ASP A 68 -12.96 -12.11 17.80
CA ASP A 68 -13.73 -10.89 17.56
C ASP A 68 -12.97 -9.61 17.96
N GLU A 69 -12.09 -9.67 18.95
CA GLU A 69 -11.25 -8.56 19.37
C GLU A 69 -10.00 -8.39 18.47
N GLY A 70 -9.60 -9.44 17.76
CA GLY A 70 -8.48 -9.45 16.82
C GLY A 70 -8.95 -9.31 15.38
N ILE A 71 -8.70 -10.33 14.54
CA ILE A 71 -9.10 -10.37 13.14
C ILE A 71 -9.88 -11.67 12.85
N VAL A 72 -10.98 -11.53 12.12
CA VAL A 72 -11.79 -12.65 11.66
C VAL A 72 -11.87 -12.63 10.14
N PHE A 73 -11.58 -13.78 9.53
CA PHE A 73 -11.77 -14.02 8.11
C PHE A 73 -13.04 -14.85 7.93
N ALA A 74 -14.08 -14.25 7.36
CA ALA A 74 -15.33 -14.91 7.10
C ALA A 74 -15.24 -15.86 5.88
N ALA A 75 -16.10 -16.85 5.83
CA ALA A 75 -16.10 -17.85 4.76
C ALA A 75 -16.42 -17.28 3.37
N ASP A 76 -17.06 -16.11 3.30
CA ASP A 76 -17.38 -15.36 2.08
C ASP A 76 -16.25 -14.41 1.63
N GLY A 77 -15.10 -14.44 2.32
CA GLY A 77 -13.96 -13.55 2.05
C GLY A 77 -14.03 -12.21 2.76
N GLY A 78 -15.06 -11.97 3.58
CA GLY A 78 -15.14 -10.77 4.42
C GLY A 78 -14.07 -10.77 5.50
N VAL A 79 -13.59 -9.58 5.87
CA VAL A 79 -12.61 -9.39 6.95
C VAL A 79 -13.16 -8.39 7.94
N SER A 80 -13.21 -8.78 9.21
CA SER A 80 -13.56 -7.89 10.31
C SER A 80 -12.45 -7.81 11.35
N VAL A 81 -12.31 -6.67 12.00
CA VAL A 81 -11.25 -6.41 12.98
C VAL A 81 -11.83 -5.79 14.24
N GLY A 82 -11.36 -6.25 15.39
CA GLY A 82 -11.78 -5.80 16.71
C GLY A 82 -10.94 -4.66 17.29
N ALA A 83 -11.23 -4.33 18.55
CA ALA A 83 -10.60 -3.20 19.24
C ALA A 83 -9.11 -3.42 19.49
N ASP A 84 -8.72 -4.63 19.90
CA ASP A 84 -7.32 -4.97 20.15
C ASP A 84 -6.48 -4.90 18.86
N PHE A 85 -7.06 -5.39 17.73
CA PHE A 85 -6.42 -5.23 16.43
C PHE A 85 -6.16 -3.75 16.11
N ARG A 86 -7.17 -2.90 16.31
CA ARG A 86 -7.04 -1.46 16.02
C ARG A 86 -6.01 -0.77 16.90
N ALA A 87 -5.90 -1.14 18.16
CA ALA A 87 -4.88 -0.62 19.06
C ALA A 87 -3.46 -1.00 18.62
N LEU A 88 -3.26 -2.27 18.22
CA LEU A 88 -1.98 -2.75 17.72
C LEU A 88 -1.65 -2.17 16.33
N GLU A 89 -2.63 -2.03 15.43
CA GLU A 89 -2.48 -1.38 14.13
C GLU A 89 -1.98 0.06 14.29
N ALA A 90 -2.55 0.80 15.24
CA ALA A 90 -2.10 2.16 15.52
C ALA A 90 -0.65 2.21 16.01
N ALA A 91 -0.25 1.31 16.91
CA ALA A 91 1.12 1.22 17.40
C ALA A 91 2.10 0.80 16.28
N TRP A 92 1.70 -0.15 15.43
CA TRP A 92 2.47 -0.58 14.26
C TRP A 92 2.72 0.57 13.29
N THR A 93 1.67 1.32 12.95
CA THR A 93 1.73 2.45 12.04
C THR A 93 2.65 3.56 12.58
N GLU A 94 2.56 3.89 13.87
CA GLU A 94 3.46 4.85 14.53
C GLU A 94 4.91 4.36 14.57
N GLY A 95 5.14 3.07 14.78
CA GLY A 95 6.46 2.45 14.72
C GLY A 95 7.10 2.59 13.33
N ILE A 96 6.33 2.34 12.27
CA ILE A 96 6.76 2.54 10.88
C ILE A 96 7.07 4.02 10.60
N ALA A 97 6.20 4.93 11.05
CA ALA A 97 6.41 6.36 10.92
C ALA A 97 7.69 6.83 11.62
N ALA A 98 7.99 6.29 12.81
CA ALA A 98 9.22 6.58 13.52
C ALA A 98 10.47 6.12 12.75
N MET A 99 10.45 4.94 12.14
CA MET A 99 11.53 4.48 11.27
C MET A 99 11.74 5.43 10.07
N ALA A 100 10.66 5.88 9.43
CA ALA A 100 10.77 6.82 8.32
C ALA A 100 11.34 8.18 8.76
N ARG A 101 10.94 8.69 9.94
CA ARG A 101 11.48 9.93 10.51
C ARG A 101 12.97 9.84 10.85
N THR A 102 13.50 8.65 11.12
CA THR A 102 14.94 8.42 11.33
C THR A 102 15.71 8.18 10.05
N GLY A 103 15.05 8.31 8.88
CA GLY A 103 15.69 8.25 7.56
C GLY A 103 15.54 6.94 6.80
N ALA A 104 14.82 5.95 7.34
CA ALA A 104 14.49 4.74 6.59
C ALA A 104 13.55 5.07 5.43
N ARG A 105 13.77 4.44 4.27
CA ARG A 105 12.85 4.46 3.14
C ARG A 105 11.97 3.22 3.20
N ILE A 106 10.64 3.38 3.08
CA ILE A 106 9.70 2.32 3.39
C ILE A 106 8.63 2.18 2.30
N ILE A 107 8.38 0.94 1.89
CA ILE A 107 7.26 0.56 1.04
C ILE A 107 6.25 -0.18 1.91
N ILE A 108 4.99 0.24 1.86
CA ILE A 108 3.88 -0.42 2.54
C ILE A 108 2.98 -1.10 1.50
N ASP A 109 2.72 -2.40 1.72
CA ASP A 109 1.72 -3.19 1.01
C ASP A 109 0.49 -3.32 1.89
N ASP A 110 -0.56 -2.54 1.63
CA ASP A 110 -1.75 -2.48 2.48
C ASP A 110 -3.05 -2.73 1.70
N VAL A 111 -4.10 -3.02 2.44
CA VAL A 111 -5.46 -3.24 1.96
C VAL A 111 -6.40 -2.32 2.75
N PHE A 112 -6.82 -1.22 2.16
CA PHE A 112 -7.66 -0.23 2.83
C PHE A 112 -9.13 -0.70 2.91
N LEU A 113 -9.40 -1.69 3.76
CA LEU A 113 -10.76 -2.22 3.94
C LEU A 113 -11.79 -1.16 4.34
N GLY A 114 -11.38 -0.08 4.96
CA GLY A 114 -12.21 1.07 5.27
C GLY A 114 -12.06 2.22 4.27
N GLY A 115 -11.52 1.99 3.07
CA GLY A 115 -11.34 3.02 2.05
C GLY A 115 -10.64 4.26 2.57
N ALA A 116 -11.25 5.43 2.38
CA ALA A 116 -10.74 6.72 2.84
C ALA A 116 -10.41 6.77 4.34
N ALA A 117 -11.17 6.08 5.20
CA ALA A 117 -10.89 6.06 6.64
C ALA A 117 -9.57 5.35 6.97
N SER A 118 -9.20 4.31 6.20
CA SER A 118 -7.90 3.66 6.31
C SER A 118 -6.77 4.60 5.90
N GLN A 119 -6.92 5.31 4.78
CA GLN A 119 -5.96 6.31 4.34
C GLN A 119 -5.77 7.42 5.37
N GLN A 120 -6.85 7.91 5.98
CA GLN A 120 -6.79 8.98 7.00
C GLN A 120 -5.99 8.57 8.23
N ARG A 121 -6.09 7.30 8.67
CA ARG A 121 -5.26 6.78 9.78
C ARG A 121 -3.77 6.86 9.45
N TRP A 122 -3.38 6.42 8.27
CA TRP A 122 -2.01 6.54 7.77
C TRP A 122 -1.57 8.00 7.65
N GLN A 123 -2.39 8.86 7.03
CA GLN A 123 -2.08 10.29 6.85
C GLN A 123 -1.79 10.98 8.19
N LYS A 124 -2.56 10.64 9.24
CA LYS A 124 -2.35 11.19 10.58
C LYS A 124 -1.01 10.78 11.16
N ALA A 125 -0.62 9.52 11.05
CA ALA A 125 0.65 9.02 11.58
C ALA A 125 1.85 9.51 10.79
N LEU A 126 1.69 9.72 9.48
CA LEU A 126 2.74 10.11 8.55
C LEU A 126 2.84 11.61 8.31
N ASP A 127 2.20 12.41 9.16
CA ASP A 127 2.26 13.88 9.04
C ASP A 127 3.72 14.37 9.00
N GLY A 128 4.01 15.27 8.06
CA GLY A 128 5.35 15.81 7.80
C GLY A 128 6.29 14.91 7.02
N LEU A 129 5.91 13.69 6.64
CA LEU A 129 6.70 12.79 5.79
C LEU A 129 6.31 12.91 4.30
N GLY A 130 7.28 12.71 3.41
CA GLY A 130 7.04 12.59 1.96
C GLY A 130 6.47 11.22 1.62
N VAL A 131 5.18 11.14 1.32
CA VAL A 131 4.47 9.88 1.01
C VAL A 131 3.95 9.91 -0.42
N LEU A 132 4.24 8.85 -1.18
CA LEU A 132 3.63 8.57 -2.48
C LEU A 132 2.50 7.55 -2.30
N TRP A 133 1.27 7.98 -2.55
CA TRP A 133 0.07 7.15 -2.47
C TRP A 133 -0.21 6.49 -3.81
N VAL A 134 -0.15 5.17 -3.87
CA VAL A 134 -0.31 4.39 -5.10
C VAL A 134 -1.52 3.47 -5.01
N GLY A 135 -2.47 3.64 -5.93
CA GLY A 135 -3.57 2.72 -6.16
C GLY A 135 -3.13 1.58 -7.08
N VAL A 136 -3.27 0.34 -6.63
CA VAL A 136 -3.00 -0.86 -7.45
C VAL A 136 -4.33 -1.47 -7.86
N ARG A 137 -4.75 -1.17 -9.08
CA ARG A 137 -5.99 -1.68 -9.68
C ARG A 137 -5.77 -3.08 -10.26
N CYS A 138 -6.79 -3.89 -10.18
CA CYS A 138 -6.86 -5.20 -10.84
C CYS A 138 -8.32 -5.57 -11.04
N GLU A 139 -8.69 -6.02 -12.23
CA GLU A 139 -10.05 -6.53 -12.47
C GLU A 139 -10.37 -7.68 -11.50
N SER A 140 -11.56 -7.63 -10.89
CA SER A 140 -12.03 -8.60 -9.90
C SER A 140 -11.89 -10.06 -10.38
N ALA A 141 -12.23 -10.34 -11.63
CA ALA A 141 -12.11 -11.68 -12.22
C ALA A 141 -10.66 -12.17 -12.30
N VAL A 142 -9.72 -11.26 -12.64
CA VAL A 142 -8.29 -11.59 -12.71
C VAL A 142 -7.71 -11.80 -11.30
N ALA A 143 -8.08 -10.96 -10.34
CA ALA A 143 -7.66 -11.11 -8.95
C ALA A 143 -8.20 -12.42 -8.34
N ALA A 144 -9.46 -12.77 -8.59
CA ALA A 144 -10.06 -14.04 -8.16
C ALA A 144 -9.36 -15.27 -8.78
N ALA A 145 -9.02 -15.22 -10.07
CA ALA A 145 -8.26 -16.31 -10.71
C ALA A 145 -6.86 -16.48 -10.10
N ARG A 146 -6.18 -15.38 -9.76
CA ARG A 146 -4.89 -15.42 -9.04
C ARG A 146 -5.02 -15.97 -7.62
N GLU A 147 -6.10 -15.62 -6.90
CA GLU A 147 -6.41 -16.14 -5.57
C GLU A 147 -6.54 -17.66 -5.60
N ILE A 148 -7.32 -18.20 -6.54
CA ILE A 148 -7.49 -19.65 -6.74
C ILE A 148 -6.14 -20.32 -7.04
N ALA A 149 -5.35 -19.74 -7.94
CA ALA A 149 -4.06 -20.30 -8.34
C ALA A 149 -3.04 -20.33 -7.18
N ARG A 150 -3.11 -19.40 -6.23
CA ARG A 150 -2.26 -19.37 -5.02
C ARG A 150 -2.65 -20.41 -3.99
N GLY A 151 -3.94 -20.58 -3.75
CA GLY A 151 -4.50 -21.56 -2.81
C GLY A 151 -4.22 -21.31 -1.32
N ASP A 152 -3.61 -20.18 -0.97
CA ASP A 152 -3.21 -19.80 0.40
C ASP A 152 -4.13 -18.72 1.03
N ARG A 153 -5.21 -18.35 0.35
CA ARG A 153 -6.15 -17.30 0.78
C ARG A 153 -7.58 -17.84 0.89
N THR A 154 -8.38 -17.17 1.72
CA THR A 154 -9.83 -17.42 1.77
C THR A 154 -10.46 -17.02 0.43
N GLN A 155 -11.17 -17.94 -0.19
CA GLN A 155 -11.84 -17.70 -1.48
C GLN A 155 -12.88 -16.59 -1.35
N GLY A 156 -12.95 -15.72 -2.38
CA GLY A 156 -13.85 -14.60 -2.45
C GLY A 156 -13.29 -13.29 -1.90
N MET A 157 -12.16 -13.33 -1.18
CA MET A 157 -11.52 -12.14 -0.64
C MET A 157 -11.10 -11.15 -1.74
N ALA A 158 -10.52 -11.64 -2.83
CA ALA A 158 -10.10 -10.81 -3.94
C ALA A 158 -11.29 -10.07 -4.58
N ALA A 159 -12.40 -10.78 -4.78
CA ALA A 159 -13.61 -10.20 -5.37
C ALA A 159 -14.28 -9.17 -4.44
N SER A 160 -14.38 -9.46 -3.15
CA SER A 160 -15.00 -8.56 -2.16
C SER A 160 -14.20 -7.27 -1.95
N GLN A 161 -12.90 -7.30 -2.14
CA GLN A 161 -12.00 -6.16 -1.90
C GLN A 161 -11.71 -5.32 -3.12
N ALA A 162 -11.93 -5.82 -4.35
CA ALA A 162 -11.46 -5.21 -5.59
C ALA A 162 -11.81 -3.71 -5.73
N ASP A 163 -13.03 -3.33 -5.37
CA ASP A 163 -13.50 -1.96 -5.49
C ASP A 163 -13.52 -1.22 -4.14
N VAL A 164 -13.95 -1.89 -3.07
CA VAL A 164 -14.20 -1.27 -1.76
C VAL A 164 -12.94 -0.64 -1.15
N VAL A 165 -11.77 -1.22 -1.38
CA VAL A 165 -10.50 -0.70 -0.87
C VAL A 165 -10.10 0.64 -1.49
N HIS A 166 -10.75 1.04 -2.56
CA HIS A 166 -10.48 2.28 -3.29
C HIS A 166 -11.52 3.38 -3.01
N GLU A 167 -12.58 3.07 -2.26
CA GLU A 167 -13.66 4.02 -2.01
C GLU A 167 -13.20 5.25 -1.25
N GLY A 168 -13.31 6.41 -1.90
CA GLY A 168 -12.93 7.71 -1.37
C GLY A 168 -11.41 7.90 -1.12
N VAL A 169 -10.57 6.97 -1.52
CA VAL A 169 -9.11 7.08 -1.41
C VAL A 169 -8.57 8.00 -2.49
N VAL A 170 -7.62 8.85 -2.13
CA VAL A 170 -6.95 9.78 -3.05
C VAL A 170 -5.53 9.30 -3.31
N TYR A 171 -5.21 9.05 -4.57
CA TYR A 171 -3.90 8.59 -5.02
C TYR A 171 -3.13 9.69 -5.75
N ASP A 172 -1.82 9.67 -5.63
CA ASP A 172 -0.90 10.45 -6.47
C ASP A 172 -0.68 9.74 -7.81
N LEU A 173 -0.72 8.39 -7.80
CA LEU A 173 -0.52 7.53 -8.95
C LEU A 173 -1.41 6.30 -8.86
N GLU A 174 -1.94 5.84 -9.98
CA GLU A 174 -2.59 4.52 -10.09
C GLU A 174 -1.86 3.65 -11.13
N VAL A 175 -1.71 2.37 -10.84
CA VAL A 175 -1.21 1.35 -11.75
C VAL A 175 -2.22 0.22 -11.86
N ASP A 176 -2.32 -0.39 -13.03
CA ASP A 176 -3.24 -1.50 -13.29
C ASP A 176 -2.44 -2.77 -13.60
N THR A 177 -2.68 -3.80 -12.82
CA THR A 177 -2.02 -5.11 -12.92
C THR A 177 -2.87 -6.14 -13.67
N THR A 178 -4.03 -5.79 -14.17
CA THR A 178 -4.91 -6.69 -14.91
C THR A 178 -4.15 -7.34 -16.08
N HIS A 179 -3.47 -6.49 -16.86
CA HIS A 179 -2.68 -6.90 -18.03
C HIS A 179 -1.24 -6.38 -18.00
N THR A 180 -0.82 -5.74 -16.91
CA THR A 180 0.53 -5.16 -16.79
C THR A 180 1.35 -5.94 -15.77
N GLU A 181 2.55 -6.33 -16.16
CA GLU A 181 3.50 -7.05 -15.32
C GLU A 181 3.96 -6.19 -14.12
N SER A 182 4.22 -6.83 -12.98
CA SER A 182 4.66 -6.17 -11.76
C SER A 182 5.90 -5.30 -11.95
N LEU A 183 6.85 -5.72 -12.80
CA LEU A 183 8.05 -4.95 -13.09
C LEU A 183 7.74 -3.66 -13.86
N ALA A 184 6.81 -3.69 -14.79
CA ALA A 184 6.40 -2.48 -15.54
C ALA A 184 5.69 -1.49 -14.60
N CYS A 185 4.78 -1.97 -13.74
CA CYS A 185 4.17 -1.14 -12.70
C CYS A 185 5.21 -0.53 -11.76
N ALA A 186 6.19 -1.31 -11.29
CA ALA A 186 7.25 -0.85 -10.41
C ALA A 186 8.13 0.23 -11.08
N ARG A 187 8.45 0.09 -12.37
CA ARG A 187 9.20 1.12 -13.12
C ARG A 187 8.42 2.43 -13.23
N THR A 188 7.11 2.36 -13.46
CA THR A 188 6.24 3.54 -13.46
C THR A 188 6.26 4.26 -12.10
N ILE A 189 6.16 3.50 -11.00
CA ILE A 189 6.22 4.05 -9.64
C ILE A 189 7.61 4.62 -9.34
N ALA A 190 8.68 3.90 -9.68
CA ALA A 190 10.06 4.33 -9.45
C ALA A 190 10.39 5.62 -10.21
N ALA A 191 9.91 5.78 -11.44
CA ALA A 191 10.06 7.02 -12.20
C ALA A 191 9.39 8.23 -11.49
N HIS A 192 8.28 7.99 -10.78
CA HIS A 192 7.58 9.01 -10.01
C HIS A 192 8.37 9.43 -8.74
N VAL A 193 9.03 8.46 -8.09
CA VAL A 193 9.94 8.73 -6.96
C VAL A 193 11.19 9.49 -7.42
N GLY A 194 11.77 9.13 -8.57
CA GLY A 194 12.98 9.73 -9.13
C GLY A 194 12.81 11.18 -9.62
N TRP A 195 11.61 11.57 -10.04
CA TRP A 195 11.31 12.95 -10.45
C TRP A 195 11.57 13.98 -9.34
N SER A 196 11.51 13.57 -8.09
CA SER A 196 11.89 14.42 -6.95
C SER A 196 13.41 14.60 -6.78
N LEU A 197 14.23 13.79 -7.45
CA LEU A 197 15.69 13.80 -7.35
C LEU A 197 16.39 14.63 -8.46
N ASP A 198 15.85 14.62 -9.67
CA ASP A 198 16.48 15.30 -10.83
C ASP A 198 16.42 16.84 -10.79
N LEU A 199 15.56 17.43 -9.98
CA LEU A 199 15.50 18.87 -9.79
C LEU A 199 16.65 19.41 -8.91
N ARG A 200 17.53 18.55 -8.37
CA ARG A 200 18.67 18.95 -7.53
C ARG A 200 20.04 18.89 -8.21
N SER A 201 20.14 18.32 -9.42
CA SER A 201 21.41 18.17 -10.14
C SER A 201 21.64 19.19 -11.24
N GLY A 202 20.79 20.20 -11.37
CA GLY A 202 20.88 21.28 -12.35
C GLY A 202 21.10 22.65 -11.71
N GLY A 203 22.21 22.83 -10.99
CA GLY A 203 22.66 24.11 -10.46
C GLY A 203 24.15 24.19 -10.41
#